data_431307520c8ac142ef173d9ceda32189
#
_entry.id   431307520c8ac142ef173d9ceda32189
#
_cell.length_a   1.000
_cell.length_b   1.000
_cell.length_c   1.000
_cell.angle_alpha   90.00
_cell.angle_beta   90.00
_cell.angle_gamma   90.00
#
_symmetry.space_group_name_H-M   'P 1'
#
loop_
_entity.id
_entity.type
_entity.pdbx_description
1 polymer ?
#
loop_
_entity_poly.entity_id
_entity_poly.type
_entity_poly.pdbx_seq_one_letter_code
_entity_poly.pdbx_strand_id
1 'polypeptide(L)'
;MRRSAALTSVTMTAVLALSACGGGGGAQGTGGGTGTTGATGSAATAATGGTVHVLANADFSHLDPVRGFDGGVNNFYRLIYRGLTTFGAGPGEEGTKIVADLATDTGTASDDAKTWTFTLKDDIFFEDGTPITSEAVKFGFSRAFDPEAGIGSPYGKLLLDAPKDYKGPYLSGDLDTIETPDDKTVVVHLKKPFADFPSALALANFTPFPKGTGAGAAFDTKPIASGPYKVASYQRNASLKLERNPQWKAETDTVRTAKPDAFEWTFGLDPATIDERMLAGQGTDANAVGPSIQAATVARVQAPQLKARTLAGLNGCTTYMGMNTTKKYLSDVRVRQAINHAIDKDTIVAAMGGSTLAEKGTSIQPPTVAGRVEYDPYPHDVEKAKQLLAEAGLSGGFSLSLDTRAQPKMAAVSVAVQEALKQVGIEVKINNIDTSTYYEVIGTPAKQTDMAVTGWCPDWASGATFLPPLFDGRNITTKGNSNLAQINDKDVNAKIDEIAAMTDVTQANAAYGELDKQIMELAPVVPLAYEKLILVNGSNIAGAYQSNSFSGGVDLVSVGLAEPTK
;
A
#
# COMPACT_ATOMS: atom_id res chain seq x y z
N MET A 1 9.34 -12.70 74.12
CA MET A 1 9.10 -14.13 74.44
C MET A 1 9.20 -14.93 73.18
N ARG A 2 10.21 -15.60 73.04
CA ARG A 2 10.65 -16.91 72.59
C ARG A 2 9.54 -17.88 72.20
N ARG A 3 9.65 -18.48 71.03
CA ARG A 3 9.92 -19.88 70.61
C ARG A 3 9.58 -20.04 69.14
N SER A 4 10.49 -20.25 68.23
CA SER A 4 11.27 -21.47 67.88
C SER A 4 10.46 -22.55 67.16
N ALA A 5 10.77 -22.72 65.90
CA ALA A 5 11.20 -23.94 65.13
C ALA A 5 10.13 -24.97 64.71
N ALA A 6 10.13 -25.33 63.43
CA ALA A 6 10.78 -26.55 62.94
C ALA A 6 10.70 -26.65 61.41
N LEU A 7 11.82 -27.00 60.78
CA LEU A 7 11.98 -27.49 59.40
C LEU A 7 11.34 -28.85 59.23
N THR A 8 10.79 -29.12 58.04
CA THR A 8 10.80 -30.48 57.48
C THR A 8 11.02 -30.43 55.97
N SER A 9 12.19 -30.83 55.57
CA SER A 9 12.62 -31.12 54.20
C SER A 9 12.03 -32.49 53.74
N VAL A 10 11.49 -32.53 52.55
CA VAL A 10 11.27 -33.79 51.82
C VAL A 10 11.89 -33.67 50.43
N THR A 11 12.94 -34.47 50.28
CA THR A 11 13.63 -34.78 49.01
C THR A 11 12.87 -35.87 48.29
N MET A 12 12.65 -35.76 46.99
CA MET A 12 12.41 -36.94 46.16
C MET A 12 12.82 -36.71 44.70
N THR A 13 13.92 -37.24 44.43
CA THR A 13 14.51 -38.08 43.36
C THR A 13 14.01 -37.93 41.94
N ALA A 14 14.99 -37.63 41.09
CA ALA A 14 14.99 -37.66 39.64
C ALA A 14 14.86 -39.12 39.07
N VAL A 15 14.17 -39.27 37.97
CA VAL A 15 14.35 -40.41 37.05
C VAL A 15 14.67 -39.87 35.67
N LEU A 16 15.91 -40.06 35.24
CA LEU A 16 16.38 -39.99 33.86
C LEU A 16 15.98 -41.26 33.11
N ALA A 17 15.47 -41.06 31.90
CA ALA A 17 15.49 -42.11 30.89
C ALA A 17 16.18 -41.55 29.63
N LEU A 18 17.41 -41.97 29.44
CA LEU A 18 18.12 -41.88 28.15
C LEU A 18 17.62 -42.97 27.21
N SER A 19 17.41 -42.62 25.96
CA SER A 19 17.66 -43.56 24.87
C SER A 19 18.29 -42.82 23.69
N ALA A 20 19.52 -43.22 23.42
CA ALA A 20 20.35 -42.75 22.31
C ALA A 20 20.22 -43.72 21.12
N CYS A 21 20.56 -43.23 19.96
CA CYS A 21 21.16 -43.75 18.72
C CYS A 21 20.42 -43.23 17.51
N GLY A 22 20.99 -42.66 16.47
CA GLY A 22 22.35 -42.53 16.04
C GLY A 22 22.37 -41.98 14.62
N GLY A 23 23.33 -41.19 14.34
CA GLY A 23 24.18 -41.19 13.15
C GLY A 23 23.80 -40.41 11.90
N GLY A 24 24.60 -39.39 11.55
CA GLY A 24 24.99 -39.17 10.15
C GLY A 24 24.92 -37.76 9.60
N GLY A 25 26.02 -37.02 9.69
CA GLY A 25 26.63 -36.31 8.54
C GLY A 25 26.09 -34.94 8.09
N GLY A 26 26.71 -33.88 8.56
CA GLY A 26 27.37 -32.80 7.83
C GLY A 26 26.61 -31.92 6.84
N ALA A 27 26.45 -30.62 7.19
CA ALA A 27 26.96 -29.50 6.45
C ALA A 27 26.56 -28.18 7.17
N GLN A 28 27.56 -27.38 7.48
CA GLN A 28 27.41 -26.02 7.98
C GLN A 28 26.85 -25.13 6.87
N GLY A 29 25.71 -24.47 7.16
CA GLY A 29 25.21 -23.33 6.42
C GLY A 29 24.85 -22.25 7.42
N THR A 30 25.77 -21.30 7.64
CA THR A 30 25.52 -20.06 8.38
C THR A 30 24.65 -19.16 7.52
N GLY A 31 23.35 -19.22 7.69
CA GLY A 31 22.40 -18.23 7.18
C GLY A 31 21.79 -17.48 8.36
N GLY A 32 22.33 -16.32 8.68
CA GLY A 32 21.72 -15.36 9.59
C GLY A 32 20.46 -14.79 8.98
N GLY A 33 19.32 -15.41 9.22
CA GLY A 33 18.01 -14.83 8.94
C GLY A 33 17.72 -13.77 9.97
N THR A 34 17.90 -12.50 9.62
CA THR A 34 17.29 -11.38 10.34
C THR A 34 15.78 -11.49 10.13
N GLY A 35 15.07 -11.92 11.20
CA GLY A 35 13.64 -12.06 11.16
C GLY A 35 12.97 -10.71 10.87
N THR A 36 12.33 -10.63 9.73
CA THR A 36 11.27 -9.66 9.48
C THR A 36 10.24 -9.83 10.59
N THR A 37 10.12 -8.81 11.45
CA THR A 37 9.03 -8.71 12.43
C THR A 37 7.73 -8.58 11.66
N GLY A 38 7.14 -9.71 11.30
CA GLY A 38 5.82 -9.76 10.68
C GLY A 38 4.80 -9.06 11.57
N ALA A 39 3.90 -8.32 10.96
CA ALA A 39 2.77 -7.70 11.63
C ALA A 39 2.06 -8.76 12.50
N THR A 40 2.08 -8.56 13.82
CA THR A 40 1.41 -9.45 14.75
C THR A 40 -0.09 -9.26 14.61
N GLY A 41 -0.79 -10.26 14.06
CA GLY A 41 -2.25 -10.29 14.05
C GLY A 41 -2.82 -10.53 15.46
N SER A 42 -4.08 -10.17 15.67
CA SER A 42 -4.81 -10.57 16.89
C SER A 42 -4.89 -12.11 16.94
N ALA A 43 -4.40 -12.69 18.03
CA ALA A 43 -4.39 -14.14 18.22
C ALA A 43 -5.80 -14.75 18.42
N ALA A 44 -6.81 -13.91 18.73
CA ALA A 44 -8.18 -14.36 18.95
C ALA A 44 -8.90 -14.68 17.62
N THR A 45 -9.58 -15.82 17.58
CA THR A 45 -10.43 -16.16 16.44
C THR A 45 -11.72 -15.35 16.48
N ALA A 46 -12.05 -14.71 15.36
CA ALA A 46 -13.28 -13.94 15.24
C ALA A 46 -14.51 -14.86 15.23
N ALA A 47 -15.46 -14.60 16.12
CA ALA A 47 -16.77 -15.24 16.12
C ALA A 47 -17.73 -14.55 15.13
N THR A 48 -18.81 -15.23 14.76
CA THR A 48 -19.83 -14.66 13.88
C THR A 48 -20.82 -13.85 14.71
N GLY A 49 -21.19 -12.68 14.23
CA GLY A 49 -22.19 -11.79 14.84
C GLY A 49 -21.64 -10.48 15.37
N GLY A 50 -22.54 -9.62 15.81
CA GLY A 50 -22.23 -8.30 16.38
C GLY A 50 -21.83 -7.24 15.35
N THR A 51 -21.52 -6.04 15.84
CA THR A 51 -21.20 -4.88 15.01
C THR A 51 -19.76 -4.45 15.26
N VAL A 52 -18.98 -4.26 14.19
CA VAL A 52 -17.67 -3.62 14.22
C VAL A 52 -17.85 -2.12 13.95
N HIS A 53 -17.32 -1.28 14.83
CA HIS A 53 -17.30 0.16 14.67
C HIS A 53 -15.99 0.61 14.01
N VAL A 54 -16.08 1.56 13.09
CA VAL A 54 -14.90 2.15 12.44
C VAL A 54 -14.86 3.64 12.74
N LEU A 55 -13.85 4.08 13.46
CA LEU A 55 -13.65 5.49 13.80
C LEU A 55 -12.80 6.14 12.70
N ALA A 56 -13.24 7.27 12.16
CA ALA A 56 -12.54 7.96 11.08
C ALA A 56 -12.57 9.48 11.26
N ASN A 57 -11.46 10.14 10.91
CA ASN A 57 -11.36 11.60 10.95
C ASN A 57 -11.97 12.28 9.71
N ALA A 58 -12.15 11.54 8.63
CA ALA A 58 -12.74 12.03 7.39
C ALA A 58 -13.65 10.97 6.78
N ASP A 59 -14.61 11.43 5.97
CA ASP A 59 -15.46 10.57 5.16
C ASP A 59 -14.73 10.13 3.89
N PHE A 60 -15.22 9.09 3.23
CA PHE A 60 -14.78 8.70 1.90
C PHE A 60 -15.11 9.79 0.87
N SER A 61 -14.19 10.01 -0.08
CA SER A 61 -14.45 10.96 -1.17
C SER A 61 -15.67 10.56 -1.98
N HIS A 62 -15.75 9.28 -2.33
CA HIS A 62 -16.83 8.69 -3.11
C HIS A 62 -17.11 7.24 -2.69
N LEU A 63 -18.36 6.79 -2.83
CA LEU A 63 -18.73 5.38 -2.74
C LEU A 63 -18.70 4.69 -4.12
N ASP A 64 -18.66 5.48 -5.21
CA ASP A 64 -18.45 4.99 -6.57
C ASP A 64 -16.98 4.65 -6.80
N PRO A 65 -16.62 3.36 -7.09
CA PRO A 65 -15.24 2.92 -7.17
C PRO A 65 -14.49 3.45 -8.40
N VAL A 66 -15.18 3.97 -9.42
CA VAL A 66 -14.50 4.65 -10.55
C VAL A 66 -14.16 6.11 -10.21
N ARG A 67 -14.62 6.63 -9.07
CA ARG A 67 -14.39 8.00 -8.59
C ARG A 67 -13.51 8.04 -7.33
N GLY A 68 -13.61 7.06 -6.45
CA GLY A 68 -12.79 6.95 -5.24
C GLY A 68 -11.50 6.18 -5.52
N PHE A 69 -10.36 6.73 -5.07
CA PHE A 69 -9.06 6.07 -5.24
C PHE A 69 -8.08 6.49 -4.13
N ASP A 70 -8.08 5.74 -3.05
CA ASP A 70 -7.09 5.79 -1.97
C ASP A 70 -7.11 4.46 -1.19
N GLY A 71 -6.08 4.20 -0.37
CA GLY A 71 -5.96 2.95 0.37
C GLY A 71 -7.10 2.69 1.35
N GLY A 72 -7.62 3.72 2.00
CA GLY A 72 -8.72 3.60 2.96
C GLY A 72 -10.04 3.23 2.29
N VAL A 73 -10.39 3.91 1.20
CA VAL A 73 -11.62 3.63 0.46
C VAL A 73 -11.56 2.28 -0.24
N ASN A 74 -10.38 1.87 -0.78
CA ASN A 74 -10.24 0.55 -1.38
C ASN A 74 -10.44 -0.59 -0.37
N ASN A 75 -9.98 -0.42 0.88
CA ASN A 75 -10.24 -1.38 1.96
C ASN A 75 -11.75 -1.51 2.27
N PHE A 76 -12.46 -0.37 2.32
CA PHE A 76 -13.92 -0.35 2.44
C PHE A 76 -14.62 -1.02 1.25
N TYR A 77 -14.21 -0.71 0.01
CA TYR A 77 -14.81 -1.28 -1.19
C TYR A 77 -14.77 -2.81 -1.19
N ARG A 78 -13.73 -3.44 -0.62
CA ARG A 78 -13.67 -4.90 -0.51
C ARG A 78 -14.81 -5.54 0.29
N LEU A 79 -15.49 -4.78 1.14
CA LEU A 79 -16.65 -5.28 1.88
C LEU A 79 -17.92 -5.31 1.02
N ILE A 80 -18.07 -4.37 0.07
CA ILE A 80 -19.29 -4.20 -0.71
C ILE A 80 -19.13 -4.56 -2.19
N TYR A 81 -17.90 -4.60 -2.72
CA TYR A 81 -17.63 -4.91 -4.12
C TYR A 81 -16.71 -6.12 -4.28
N ARG A 82 -16.88 -6.81 -5.42
CA ARG A 82 -16.02 -7.88 -5.87
C ARG A 82 -15.50 -7.59 -7.29
N GLY A 83 -14.22 -7.89 -7.53
CA GLY A 83 -13.59 -7.83 -8.86
C GLY A 83 -13.45 -9.21 -9.49
N LEU A 84 -12.83 -9.31 -10.67
CA LEU A 84 -12.44 -10.60 -11.25
C LEU A 84 -11.39 -11.28 -10.37
N THR A 85 -10.45 -10.50 -9.86
CA THR A 85 -9.43 -10.88 -8.89
C THR A 85 -9.51 -9.99 -7.66
N THR A 86 -8.84 -10.38 -6.58
CA THR A 86 -8.72 -9.58 -5.35
C THR A 86 -7.40 -9.89 -4.65
N PHE A 87 -7.01 -9.05 -3.69
CA PHE A 87 -5.92 -9.36 -2.78
C PHE A 87 -6.33 -10.45 -1.80
N GLY A 88 -5.41 -11.34 -1.45
CA GLY A 88 -5.60 -12.35 -0.42
C GLY A 88 -5.96 -11.76 0.95
N ALA A 89 -6.27 -12.61 1.91
CA ALA A 89 -6.51 -12.24 3.29
C ALA A 89 -5.44 -12.87 4.19
N GLY A 90 -4.69 -12.05 4.90
CA GLY A 90 -3.62 -12.49 5.79
C GLY A 90 -2.56 -11.44 6.01
N PRO A 91 -1.76 -11.57 7.07
CA PRO A 91 -0.66 -10.65 7.33
C PRO A 91 0.50 -10.86 6.33
N GLY A 92 1.27 -9.81 6.09
CA GLY A 92 2.46 -9.86 5.25
C GLY A 92 2.16 -10.20 3.79
N GLU A 93 2.92 -11.15 3.22
CA GLU A 93 2.81 -11.54 1.81
C GLU A 93 1.46 -12.17 1.45
N GLU A 94 0.80 -12.87 2.37
CA GLU A 94 -0.51 -13.47 2.10
C GLU A 94 -1.55 -12.42 1.71
N GLY A 95 -1.54 -11.25 2.35
CA GLY A 95 -2.44 -10.13 2.05
C GLY A 95 -2.11 -9.37 0.77
N THR A 96 -0.96 -9.63 0.15
CA THR A 96 -0.56 -8.99 -1.12
C THR A 96 -0.67 -9.93 -2.33
N LYS A 97 -0.87 -11.22 -2.12
CA LYS A 97 -1.08 -12.19 -3.20
C LYS A 97 -2.38 -11.88 -3.95
N ILE A 98 -2.32 -11.97 -5.27
CA ILE A 98 -3.51 -11.88 -6.10
C ILE A 98 -4.15 -13.26 -6.21
N VAL A 99 -5.43 -13.31 -5.92
CA VAL A 99 -6.25 -14.52 -5.97
C VAL A 99 -7.53 -14.30 -6.79
N ALA A 100 -8.11 -15.38 -7.28
CA ALA A 100 -9.40 -15.35 -7.96
C ALA A 100 -10.52 -14.88 -7.03
N ASP A 101 -11.40 -14.00 -7.52
CA ASP A 101 -12.58 -13.53 -6.78
C ASP A 101 -13.88 -13.94 -7.51
N LEU A 102 -14.40 -13.13 -8.42
CA LEU A 102 -15.53 -13.50 -9.28
C LEU A 102 -15.12 -14.45 -10.41
N ALA A 103 -13.86 -14.38 -10.84
CA ALA A 103 -13.32 -15.34 -11.81
C ALA A 103 -12.91 -16.66 -11.15
N THR A 104 -12.79 -17.73 -11.95
CA THR A 104 -12.37 -19.08 -11.50
C THR A 104 -10.88 -19.15 -11.21
N ASP A 105 -10.10 -18.27 -11.85
CA ASP A 105 -8.65 -18.14 -11.72
C ASP A 105 -8.22 -16.66 -11.84
N THR A 106 -6.92 -16.40 -11.88
CA THR A 106 -6.36 -15.04 -12.01
C THR A 106 -6.23 -14.57 -13.46
N GLY A 107 -6.80 -15.31 -14.40
CA GLY A 107 -6.79 -15.01 -15.83
C GLY A 107 -5.63 -15.66 -16.59
N THR A 108 -5.84 -15.84 -17.89
CA THR A 108 -4.86 -16.37 -18.83
C THR A 108 -4.44 -15.28 -19.79
N ALA A 109 -3.13 -14.98 -19.83
CA ALA A 109 -2.55 -14.02 -20.74
C ALA A 109 -2.27 -14.65 -22.12
N SER A 110 -2.37 -13.86 -23.20
CA SER A 110 -1.72 -14.17 -24.47
C SER A 110 -0.20 -14.11 -24.37
N ASP A 111 0.52 -14.69 -25.33
CA ASP A 111 1.99 -14.74 -25.34
C ASP A 111 2.65 -13.35 -25.26
N ASP A 112 1.95 -12.31 -25.70
CA ASP A 112 2.40 -10.92 -25.67
C ASP A 112 1.86 -10.12 -24.47
N ALA A 113 1.16 -10.77 -23.54
CA ALA A 113 0.51 -10.16 -22.36
C ALA A 113 -0.43 -8.97 -22.66
N LYS A 114 -0.98 -8.91 -23.89
CA LYS A 114 -1.94 -7.86 -24.29
C LYS A 114 -3.39 -8.29 -24.25
N THR A 115 -3.65 -9.58 -24.31
CA THR A 115 -5.01 -10.11 -24.24
C THR A 115 -5.12 -11.02 -23.02
N TRP A 116 -6.13 -10.79 -22.20
CA TRP A 116 -6.39 -11.56 -21.00
C TRP A 116 -7.79 -12.16 -21.03
N THR A 117 -7.88 -13.45 -20.75
CA THR A 117 -9.16 -14.19 -20.73
C THR A 117 -9.47 -14.63 -19.29
N PHE A 118 -10.70 -14.40 -18.87
CA PHE A 118 -11.23 -14.78 -17.56
C PHE A 118 -12.54 -15.56 -17.73
N THR A 119 -12.77 -16.53 -16.85
CA THR A 119 -14.05 -17.26 -16.76
C THR A 119 -14.71 -16.96 -15.42
N LEU A 120 -15.96 -16.50 -15.42
CA LEU A 120 -16.72 -16.22 -14.21
C LEU A 120 -17.18 -17.49 -13.50
N LYS A 121 -17.22 -17.46 -12.17
CA LYS A 121 -17.81 -18.49 -11.32
C LYS A 121 -19.32 -18.60 -11.54
N ASP A 122 -19.89 -19.73 -11.14
CA ASP A 122 -21.34 -19.88 -10.98
C ASP A 122 -21.83 -19.19 -9.70
N ASP A 123 -23.12 -18.96 -9.63
CA ASP A 123 -23.81 -18.53 -8.40
C ASP A 123 -23.32 -17.21 -7.78
N ILE A 124 -22.93 -16.26 -8.60
CA ILE A 124 -22.51 -14.91 -8.21
C ILE A 124 -23.59 -13.88 -8.57
N PHE A 125 -23.97 -13.03 -7.59
CA PHE A 125 -25.11 -12.10 -7.71
C PHE A 125 -24.78 -10.73 -7.13
N PHE A 126 -25.49 -9.71 -7.65
CA PHE A 126 -25.61 -8.42 -6.98
C PHE A 126 -26.64 -8.49 -5.83
N GLU A 127 -26.66 -7.47 -4.96
CA GLU A 127 -27.54 -7.43 -3.78
C GLU A 127 -29.04 -7.44 -4.10
N ASP A 128 -29.42 -7.09 -5.32
CA ASP A 128 -30.79 -7.13 -5.82
C ASP A 128 -31.19 -8.50 -6.42
N GLY A 129 -30.27 -9.45 -6.45
CA GLY A 129 -30.44 -10.78 -7.02
C GLY A 129 -30.16 -10.88 -8.52
N THR A 130 -29.74 -9.80 -9.17
CA THR A 130 -29.30 -9.84 -10.57
C THR A 130 -28.01 -10.65 -10.70
N PRO A 131 -27.91 -11.63 -11.64
CA PRO A 131 -26.68 -12.39 -11.86
C PRO A 131 -25.54 -11.49 -12.33
N ILE A 132 -24.31 -11.79 -11.88
CA ILE A 132 -23.10 -11.14 -12.40
C ILE A 132 -22.65 -11.90 -13.64
N THR A 133 -22.71 -11.26 -14.79
CA THR A 133 -22.35 -11.80 -16.11
C THR A 133 -21.14 -11.08 -16.70
N SER A 134 -20.60 -11.63 -17.78
CA SER A 134 -19.54 -10.98 -18.57
C SER A 134 -19.93 -9.59 -19.07
N GLU A 135 -21.21 -9.36 -19.43
CA GLU A 135 -21.73 -8.04 -19.79
C GLU A 135 -21.68 -7.05 -18.61
N ALA A 136 -21.92 -7.50 -17.38
CA ALA A 136 -21.79 -6.65 -16.20
C ALA A 136 -20.33 -6.23 -15.96
N VAL A 137 -19.36 -7.12 -16.26
CA VAL A 137 -17.92 -6.82 -16.23
C VAL A 137 -17.58 -5.79 -17.29
N LYS A 138 -17.99 -6.01 -18.54
CA LYS A 138 -17.78 -5.08 -19.66
C LYS A 138 -18.31 -3.70 -19.35
N PHE A 139 -19.54 -3.61 -18.86
CA PHE A 139 -20.15 -2.33 -18.45
C PHE A 139 -19.36 -1.65 -17.32
N GLY A 140 -19.01 -2.39 -16.25
CA GLY A 140 -18.26 -1.87 -15.10
C GLY A 140 -16.90 -1.30 -15.51
N PHE A 141 -16.14 -2.03 -16.33
CA PHE A 141 -14.83 -1.60 -16.83
C PHE A 141 -14.96 -0.38 -17.77
N SER A 142 -16.00 -0.35 -18.60
CA SER A 142 -16.28 0.78 -19.49
C SER A 142 -16.51 2.09 -18.73
N ARG A 143 -17.05 2.02 -17.49
CA ARG A 143 -17.29 3.19 -16.62
C ARG A 143 -16.01 3.96 -16.25
N ALA A 144 -14.84 3.32 -16.29
CA ALA A 144 -13.56 4.01 -16.04
C ALA A 144 -13.28 5.16 -17.02
N PHE A 145 -13.96 5.20 -18.16
CA PHE A 145 -13.83 6.25 -19.17
C PHE A 145 -14.87 7.36 -19.05
N ASP A 146 -15.84 7.24 -18.15
CA ASP A 146 -16.83 8.29 -17.90
C ASP A 146 -16.11 9.62 -17.57
N PRO A 147 -16.49 10.74 -18.22
CA PRO A 147 -15.92 12.05 -17.92
C PRO A 147 -16.06 12.49 -16.46
N GLU A 148 -17.11 12.05 -15.76
CA GLU A 148 -17.33 12.35 -14.34
C GLU A 148 -16.52 11.43 -13.41
N ALA A 149 -15.96 10.33 -13.92
CA ALA A 149 -15.07 9.43 -13.20
C ALA A 149 -13.60 9.89 -13.21
N GLY A 150 -13.31 11.07 -13.76
CA GLY A 150 -11.95 11.56 -14.05
C GLY A 150 -11.02 11.75 -12.85
N ILE A 151 -11.52 11.61 -11.61
CA ILE A 151 -10.77 11.78 -10.36
C ILE A 151 -10.42 10.45 -9.67
N GLY A 152 -10.89 9.32 -10.20
CA GLY A 152 -10.63 7.99 -9.66
C GLY A 152 -9.32 7.39 -10.16
N SER A 153 -9.23 6.06 -10.08
CA SER A 153 -8.07 5.31 -10.53
C SER A 153 -7.76 5.56 -12.01
N PRO A 154 -6.51 5.80 -12.39
CA PRO A 154 -6.12 6.02 -13.79
C PRO A 154 -6.04 4.72 -14.59
N TYR A 155 -6.03 3.55 -13.96
CA TYR A 155 -5.65 2.28 -14.58
C TYR A 155 -6.58 1.83 -15.70
N GLY A 156 -7.88 2.09 -15.62
CA GLY A 156 -8.79 1.80 -16.73
C GLY A 156 -8.34 2.52 -18.02
N LYS A 157 -8.08 3.82 -17.92
CA LYS A 157 -7.61 4.65 -19.05
C LYS A 157 -6.18 4.33 -19.48
N LEU A 158 -5.32 3.91 -18.57
CA LEU A 158 -3.92 3.57 -18.88
C LEU A 158 -3.78 2.22 -19.58
N LEU A 159 -4.57 1.24 -19.16
CA LEU A 159 -4.38 -0.16 -19.53
C LEU A 159 -5.30 -0.62 -20.67
N LEU A 160 -6.62 -0.36 -20.55
CA LEU A 160 -7.60 -0.87 -21.51
C LEU A 160 -7.42 -0.24 -22.88
N ASP A 161 -7.41 -1.06 -23.92
CA ASP A 161 -7.43 -0.56 -25.29
C ASP A 161 -8.80 0.07 -25.58
N ALA A 162 -8.80 1.35 -25.89
CA ALA A 162 -10.01 2.11 -26.14
C ALA A 162 -9.78 3.15 -27.23
N PRO A 163 -10.79 3.43 -28.07
CA PRO A 163 -10.72 4.53 -29.02
C PRO A 163 -10.37 5.85 -28.32
N LYS A 164 -9.59 6.71 -28.97
CA LYS A 164 -9.08 7.96 -28.40
C LYS A 164 -10.18 8.89 -27.87
N ASP A 165 -11.35 8.86 -28.49
CA ASP A 165 -12.51 9.70 -28.18
C ASP A 165 -13.61 8.97 -27.39
N TYR A 166 -13.34 7.74 -26.93
CA TYR A 166 -14.26 6.97 -26.10
C TYR A 166 -14.53 7.67 -24.75
N LYS A 167 -15.80 7.85 -24.42
CA LYS A 167 -16.27 8.62 -23.25
C LYS A 167 -17.11 7.79 -22.26
N GLY A 168 -16.87 6.48 -22.21
CA GLY A 168 -17.59 5.60 -21.30
C GLY A 168 -18.98 5.18 -21.80
N PRO A 169 -19.62 4.24 -21.08
CA PRO A 169 -20.80 3.54 -21.56
C PRO A 169 -22.04 4.44 -21.68
N TYR A 170 -22.11 5.53 -20.92
CA TYR A 170 -23.27 6.43 -20.94
C TYR A 170 -23.33 7.33 -22.17
N LEU A 171 -22.19 7.59 -22.82
CA LEU A 171 -22.07 8.47 -23.98
C LEU A 171 -21.67 7.74 -25.26
N SER A 172 -20.92 6.65 -25.15
CA SER A 172 -20.33 5.94 -26.30
C SER A 172 -20.76 4.47 -26.41
N GLY A 173 -21.62 3.97 -25.51
CA GLY A 173 -21.88 2.54 -25.39
C GLY A 173 -20.75 1.77 -24.69
N ASP A 174 -20.91 0.48 -24.48
CA ASP A 174 -19.89 -0.36 -23.84
C ASP A 174 -18.63 -0.46 -24.72
N LEU A 175 -17.47 -0.68 -24.07
CA LEU A 175 -16.17 -0.72 -24.75
C LEU A 175 -16.02 -2.03 -25.55
N ASP A 176 -15.95 -1.95 -26.89
CA ASP A 176 -15.92 -3.13 -27.77
C ASP A 176 -14.65 -4.00 -27.64
N THR A 177 -13.55 -3.42 -27.16
CA THR A 177 -12.30 -4.14 -26.87
C THR A 177 -12.37 -5.01 -25.61
N ILE A 178 -13.53 -5.06 -24.95
CA ILE A 178 -13.87 -6.07 -23.95
C ILE A 178 -14.89 -6.98 -24.60
N GLU A 179 -14.48 -8.21 -24.93
CA GLU A 179 -15.33 -9.19 -25.58
C GLU A 179 -16.05 -10.05 -24.53
N THR A 180 -17.30 -10.37 -24.81
CA THR A 180 -18.18 -11.17 -23.97
C THR A 180 -18.86 -12.25 -24.82
N PRO A 181 -18.11 -13.28 -25.26
CA PRO A 181 -18.62 -14.28 -26.20
C PRO A 181 -19.77 -15.11 -25.63
N ASP A 182 -19.86 -15.18 -24.31
CA ASP A 182 -20.93 -15.83 -23.56
C ASP A 182 -21.07 -15.16 -22.17
N ASP A 183 -22.05 -15.56 -21.35
CA ASP A 183 -22.36 -14.96 -20.06
C ASP A 183 -21.22 -15.06 -19.01
N LYS A 184 -20.21 -15.89 -19.25
CA LYS A 184 -19.12 -16.17 -18.29
C LYS A 184 -17.74 -15.81 -18.77
N THR A 185 -17.53 -15.73 -20.07
CA THR A 185 -16.21 -15.46 -20.65
C THR A 185 -16.01 -13.98 -20.89
N VAL A 186 -14.93 -13.44 -20.34
CA VAL A 186 -14.50 -12.04 -20.53
C VAL A 186 -13.13 -12.05 -21.16
N VAL A 187 -12.98 -11.41 -22.34
CA VAL A 187 -11.69 -11.20 -23.00
C VAL A 187 -11.39 -9.72 -23.02
N VAL A 188 -10.25 -9.33 -22.44
CA VAL A 188 -9.84 -7.93 -22.28
C VAL A 188 -8.61 -7.65 -23.11
N HIS A 189 -8.68 -6.64 -23.98
CA HIS A 189 -7.53 -6.18 -24.76
C HIS A 189 -6.89 -4.95 -24.13
N LEU A 190 -5.55 -4.97 -24.00
CA LEU A 190 -4.75 -3.91 -23.43
C LEU A 190 -4.02 -3.10 -24.50
N LYS A 191 -3.78 -1.81 -24.23
CA LYS A 191 -3.00 -0.92 -25.12
C LYS A 191 -1.57 -1.40 -25.34
N LYS A 192 -0.98 -2.01 -24.32
CA LYS A 192 0.40 -2.51 -24.29
C LYS A 192 0.51 -3.73 -23.37
N PRO A 193 1.56 -4.54 -23.51
CA PRO A 193 1.81 -5.64 -22.58
C PRO A 193 1.78 -5.19 -21.13
N PHE A 194 1.14 -6.00 -20.26
CA PHE A 194 1.12 -5.70 -18.83
C PHE A 194 0.92 -6.97 -17.99
N ALA A 195 2.03 -7.53 -17.47
CA ALA A 195 2.05 -8.75 -16.68
C ALA A 195 1.22 -8.64 -15.39
N ASP A 196 1.18 -7.45 -14.79
CA ASP A 196 0.49 -7.16 -13.52
C ASP A 196 -1.01 -6.86 -13.69
N PHE A 197 -1.61 -7.17 -14.84
CA PHE A 197 -3.02 -6.88 -15.08
C PHE A 197 -3.96 -7.51 -14.04
N PRO A 198 -3.76 -8.75 -13.58
CA PRO A 198 -4.55 -9.30 -12.49
C PRO A 198 -4.47 -8.50 -11.19
N SER A 199 -3.33 -7.86 -10.90
CA SER A 199 -3.15 -6.97 -9.74
C SER A 199 -3.95 -5.67 -9.89
N ALA A 200 -3.94 -5.09 -11.09
CA ALA A 200 -4.75 -3.91 -11.39
C ALA A 200 -6.26 -4.21 -11.26
N LEU A 201 -6.71 -5.41 -11.67
CA LEU A 201 -8.10 -5.86 -11.56
C LEU A 201 -8.58 -6.07 -10.12
N ALA A 202 -7.66 -6.20 -9.16
CA ALA A 202 -8.00 -6.28 -7.75
C ALA A 202 -8.40 -4.91 -7.15
N LEU A 203 -8.17 -3.82 -7.90
CA LEU A 203 -8.62 -2.49 -7.53
C LEU A 203 -10.11 -2.31 -7.89
N ALA A 204 -10.84 -1.63 -7.02
CA ALA A 204 -12.29 -1.52 -7.13
C ALA A 204 -12.81 -0.79 -8.38
N ASN A 205 -11.96 0.00 -9.07
CA ASN A 205 -12.34 0.65 -10.32
C ASN A 205 -12.64 -0.33 -11.48
N PHE A 206 -12.31 -1.61 -11.32
CA PHE A 206 -12.66 -2.71 -12.24
C PHE A 206 -13.81 -3.57 -11.69
N THR A 207 -14.65 -3.02 -10.83
CA THR A 207 -15.83 -3.71 -10.30
C THR A 207 -16.92 -3.84 -11.39
N PRO A 208 -17.50 -5.04 -11.56
CA PRO A 208 -18.70 -5.23 -12.39
C PRO A 208 -19.90 -4.49 -11.83
N PHE A 209 -20.78 -4.00 -12.72
CA PHE A 209 -22.08 -3.41 -12.36
C PHE A 209 -23.17 -3.85 -13.34
N PRO A 210 -24.44 -3.94 -12.89
CA PRO A 210 -25.56 -4.19 -13.79
C PRO A 210 -25.60 -3.12 -14.89
N LYS A 211 -25.83 -3.55 -16.12
CA LYS A 211 -25.97 -2.64 -17.27
C LYS A 211 -27.07 -1.62 -17.02
N GLY A 212 -26.77 -0.35 -17.23
CA GLY A 212 -27.69 0.74 -16.96
C GLY A 212 -27.62 1.31 -15.54
N THR A 213 -26.74 0.79 -14.67
CA THR A 213 -26.43 1.44 -13.40
C THR A 213 -26.05 2.91 -13.64
N GLY A 214 -26.64 3.82 -12.87
CA GLY A 214 -26.43 5.27 -13.03
C GLY A 214 -24.99 5.72 -12.79
N ALA A 215 -24.71 6.98 -13.10
CA ALA A 215 -23.41 7.61 -12.95
C ALA A 215 -23.42 8.76 -11.94
N GLY A 216 -22.23 9.21 -11.57
CA GLY A 216 -22.01 10.45 -10.83
C GLY A 216 -22.48 10.41 -9.38
N ALA A 217 -22.90 11.58 -8.86
CA ALA A 217 -23.26 11.77 -7.45
C ALA A 217 -24.43 10.90 -6.97
N ALA A 218 -25.35 10.53 -7.86
CA ALA A 218 -26.49 9.67 -7.51
C ALA A 218 -26.01 8.25 -7.14
N PHE A 219 -25.01 7.74 -7.83
CA PHE A 219 -24.39 6.44 -7.51
C PHE A 219 -23.70 6.47 -6.15
N ASP A 220 -22.99 7.56 -5.81
CA ASP A 220 -22.30 7.71 -4.52
C ASP A 220 -23.22 7.55 -3.31
N THR A 221 -24.51 7.84 -3.47
CA THR A 221 -25.47 7.75 -2.35
C THR A 221 -26.16 6.39 -2.25
N LYS A 222 -26.13 5.60 -3.31
CA LYS A 222 -26.81 4.29 -3.37
C LYS A 222 -26.03 3.33 -4.27
N PRO A 223 -24.83 2.89 -3.84
CA PRO A 223 -24.07 1.89 -4.58
C PRO A 223 -24.80 0.54 -4.56
N ILE A 224 -24.63 -0.24 -5.63
CA ILE A 224 -25.13 -1.61 -5.68
C ILE A 224 -23.99 -2.58 -5.35
N ALA A 225 -24.18 -3.40 -4.32
CA ALA A 225 -23.13 -4.29 -3.80
C ALA A 225 -23.13 -5.66 -4.50
N SER A 226 -21.93 -6.26 -4.57
CA SER A 226 -21.68 -7.65 -4.98
C SER A 226 -20.92 -8.45 -3.90
N GLY A 227 -20.43 -7.76 -2.87
CA GLY A 227 -19.70 -8.34 -1.74
C GLY A 227 -20.60 -8.81 -0.60
N PRO A 228 -19.97 -9.23 0.53
CA PRO A 228 -20.70 -9.76 1.69
C PRO A 228 -21.57 -8.75 2.42
N TYR A 229 -21.35 -7.47 2.22
CA TYR A 229 -22.12 -6.40 2.83
C TYR A 229 -22.69 -5.46 1.77
N LYS A 230 -23.75 -4.73 2.16
CA LYS A 230 -24.39 -3.67 1.38
C LYS A 230 -24.62 -2.44 2.26
N VAL A 231 -24.78 -1.28 1.64
CA VAL A 231 -25.03 -0.03 2.35
C VAL A 231 -26.47 0.02 2.85
N ALA A 232 -26.64 -0.02 4.18
CA ALA A 232 -27.96 0.13 4.84
C ALA A 232 -28.34 1.61 5.01
N SER A 233 -27.36 2.44 5.38
CA SER A 233 -27.56 3.90 5.48
C SER A 233 -26.24 4.65 5.33
N TYR A 234 -26.32 5.86 4.77
CA TYR A 234 -25.17 6.74 4.61
C TYR A 234 -25.58 8.20 4.83
N GLN A 235 -24.90 8.85 5.76
CA GLN A 235 -25.02 10.28 6.02
C GLN A 235 -23.63 10.92 5.81
N ARG A 236 -23.49 11.65 4.73
CA ARG A 236 -22.22 12.26 4.34
C ARG A 236 -21.58 13.04 5.47
N ASN A 237 -20.27 12.83 5.70
CA ASN A 237 -19.45 13.40 6.78
C ASN A 237 -19.93 13.07 8.21
N ALA A 238 -20.84 12.15 8.40
CA ALA A 238 -21.34 11.77 9.71
C ALA A 238 -21.24 10.26 9.98
N SER A 239 -21.92 9.43 9.19
CA SER A 239 -21.95 8.00 9.44
C SER A 239 -22.26 7.17 8.20
N LEU A 240 -21.79 5.92 8.22
CA LEU A 240 -22.16 4.89 7.24
C LEU A 240 -22.39 3.58 7.97
N LYS A 241 -23.46 2.88 7.59
CA LYS A 241 -23.77 1.55 8.10
C LYS A 241 -23.86 0.55 6.98
N LEU A 242 -23.16 -0.57 7.16
CA LEU A 242 -23.28 -1.76 6.32
C LEU A 242 -24.05 -2.85 7.07
N GLU A 243 -24.85 -3.58 6.33
CA GLU A 243 -25.52 -4.81 6.76
C GLU A 243 -25.16 -5.97 5.82
N ARG A 244 -25.40 -7.22 6.22
CA ARG A 244 -25.12 -8.38 5.38
C ARG A 244 -25.89 -8.31 4.07
N ASN A 245 -25.22 -8.66 2.97
CA ASN A 245 -25.84 -8.88 1.67
C ASN A 245 -26.38 -10.32 1.61
N PRO A 246 -27.70 -10.54 1.57
CA PRO A 246 -28.27 -11.90 1.56
C PRO A 246 -28.02 -12.66 0.25
N GLN A 247 -27.61 -11.98 -0.81
CA GLN A 247 -27.30 -12.60 -2.11
C GLN A 247 -25.83 -13.05 -2.22
N TRP A 248 -24.97 -12.61 -1.29
CA TRP A 248 -23.57 -13.07 -1.27
C TRP A 248 -23.49 -14.50 -0.76
N LYS A 249 -22.75 -15.33 -1.49
CA LYS A 249 -22.54 -16.76 -1.17
C LYS A 249 -21.09 -17.00 -0.76
N ALA A 250 -20.90 -17.43 0.49
CA ALA A 250 -19.56 -17.67 1.06
C ALA A 250 -18.76 -18.73 0.29
N GLU A 251 -19.41 -19.72 -0.30
CA GLU A 251 -18.79 -20.77 -1.11
C GLU A 251 -18.14 -20.26 -2.39
N THR A 252 -18.51 -19.07 -2.85
CA THR A 252 -17.92 -18.42 -4.04
C THR A 252 -16.74 -17.50 -3.69
N ASP A 253 -16.48 -17.25 -2.40
CA ASP A 253 -15.52 -16.25 -1.93
C ASP A 253 -14.52 -16.85 -0.94
N THR A 254 -13.25 -16.91 -1.32
CA THR A 254 -12.18 -17.52 -0.51
C THR A 254 -11.47 -16.52 0.39
N VAL A 255 -11.84 -15.24 0.33
CA VAL A 255 -11.10 -14.14 0.98
C VAL A 255 -11.89 -13.52 2.12
N ARG A 256 -13.17 -13.18 1.89
CA ARG A 256 -13.97 -12.42 2.85
C ARG A 256 -14.64 -13.35 3.85
N THR A 257 -14.34 -13.19 5.14
CA THR A 257 -14.89 -14.07 6.19
C THR A 257 -16.31 -13.69 6.60
N ALA A 258 -16.71 -12.43 6.38
CA ALA A 258 -18.01 -11.87 6.73
C ALA A 258 -18.47 -12.23 8.16
N LYS A 259 -17.59 -12.11 9.16
CA LYS A 259 -17.88 -12.49 10.56
C LYS A 259 -18.89 -11.54 11.23
N PRO A 260 -18.73 -10.19 11.19
CA PRO A 260 -19.70 -9.28 11.79
C PRO A 260 -21.07 -9.32 11.10
N ASP A 261 -22.12 -8.97 11.83
CA ASP A 261 -23.46 -8.74 11.24
C ASP A 261 -23.52 -7.37 10.55
N ALA A 262 -22.74 -6.40 11.05
CA ALA A 262 -22.73 -5.03 10.55
C ALA A 262 -21.35 -4.38 10.75
N PHE A 263 -21.08 -3.36 9.92
CA PHE A 263 -20.04 -2.37 10.15
C PHE A 263 -20.70 -0.99 10.29
N GLU A 264 -20.20 -0.18 11.23
CA GLU A 264 -20.70 1.19 11.43
C GLU A 264 -19.53 2.17 11.49
N TRP A 265 -19.45 3.08 10.52
CA TRP A 265 -18.48 4.19 10.51
C TRP A 265 -19.04 5.41 11.23
N THR A 266 -18.16 6.06 12.01
CA THR A 266 -18.34 7.41 12.52
C THR A 266 -17.26 8.30 11.92
N PHE A 267 -17.67 9.28 11.12
CA PHE A 267 -16.77 10.21 10.43
C PHE A 267 -16.62 11.54 11.17
N GLY A 268 -15.63 12.34 10.76
CA GLY A 268 -15.43 13.70 11.25
C GLY A 268 -14.89 13.80 12.68
N LEU A 269 -14.36 12.72 13.22
CA LEU A 269 -13.80 12.72 14.56
C LEU A 269 -12.43 13.42 14.59
N ASP A 270 -12.18 14.17 15.64
CA ASP A 270 -10.84 14.73 15.91
C ASP A 270 -9.82 13.60 16.12
N PRO A 271 -8.63 13.64 15.47
CA PRO A 271 -7.65 12.57 15.58
C PRO A 271 -7.18 12.27 17.00
N ALA A 272 -7.02 13.27 17.87
CA ALA A 272 -6.64 13.03 19.27
C ALA A 272 -7.79 12.37 20.05
N THR A 273 -9.04 12.70 19.73
CA THR A 273 -10.22 12.02 20.27
C THR A 273 -10.26 10.56 19.86
N ILE A 274 -9.94 10.24 18.59
CA ILE A 274 -9.84 8.84 18.13
C ILE A 274 -8.76 8.12 18.93
N ASP A 275 -7.58 8.69 19.07
CA ASP A 275 -6.48 8.10 19.85
C ASP A 275 -6.92 7.74 21.27
N GLU A 276 -7.55 8.68 21.99
CA GLU A 276 -8.01 8.44 23.37
C GLU A 276 -9.05 7.31 23.44
N ARG A 277 -10.01 7.28 22.52
CA ARG A 277 -11.04 6.23 22.44
C ARG A 277 -10.41 4.86 22.17
N MET A 278 -9.48 4.78 21.18
CA MET A 278 -8.80 3.53 20.85
C MET A 278 -7.89 3.03 21.97
N LEU A 279 -7.18 3.93 22.66
CA LEU A 279 -6.37 3.56 23.83
C LEU A 279 -7.24 3.03 24.98
N ALA A 280 -8.38 3.65 25.25
CA ALA A 280 -9.34 3.17 26.23
C ALA A 280 -9.95 1.82 25.82
N GLY A 281 -10.46 1.69 24.59
CA GLY A 281 -11.00 0.46 24.01
C GLY A 281 -12.09 -0.18 24.84
N GLN A 282 -13.01 0.61 25.40
CA GLN A 282 -14.07 0.19 26.33
C GLN A 282 -15.45 0.59 25.82
N GLY A 283 -16.50 -0.02 26.37
CA GLY A 283 -17.87 0.22 25.91
C GLY A 283 -18.03 -0.16 24.45
N THR A 284 -18.65 0.68 23.64
CA THR A 284 -18.79 0.47 22.18
C THR A 284 -17.44 0.44 21.46
N ASP A 285 -16.43 1.16 21.98
CA ASP A 285 -15.09 1.20 21.42
C ASP A 285 -14.29 -0.09 21.68
N ALA A 286 -14.77 -1.00 22.52
CA ALA A 286 -14.24 -2.35 22.60
C ALA A 286 -14.35 -3.10 21.25
N ASN A 287 -15.36 -2.78 20.46
CA ASN A 287 -15.62 -3.35 19.14
C ASN A 287 -15.12 -2.45 17.99
N ALA A 288 -14.20 -1.51 18.27
CA ALA A 288 -13.80 -0.52 17.27
C ALA A 288 -12.42 -0.81 16.65
N VAL A 289 -12.27 -0.40 15.39
CA VAL A 289 -11.00 -0.21 14.70
C VAL A 289 -10.88 1.27 14.27
N GLY A 290 -9.65 1.75 14.08
CA GLY A 290 -9.41 3.14 13.71
C GLY A 290 -8.16 3.33 12.85
N PRO A 291 -7.85 4.57 12.47
CA PRO A 291 -6.61 4.91 11.76
C PRO A 291 -5.39 4.72 12.65
N SER A 292 -4.20 4.87 12.06
CA SER A 292 -2.96 4.92 12.84
C SER A 292 -3.01 6.04 13.86
N ILE A 293 -2.57 5.72 15.09
CA ILE A 293 -2.45 6.72 16.15
C ILE A 293 -1.39 7.77 15.79
N GLN A 294 -1.54 8.95 16.36
CA GLN A 294 -0.62 10.06 16.13
C GLN A 294 0.74 9.84 16.81
N ALA A 295 1.80 10.40 16.23
CA ALA A 295 3.16 10.29 16.76
C ALA A 295 3.27 10.70 18.24
N ALA A 296 2.53 11.72 18.67
CA ALA A 296 2.51 12.18 20.07
C ALA A 296 1.96 11.14 21.05
N THR A 297 1.14 10.21 20.57
CA THR A 297 0.46 9.17 21.37
C THR A 297 1.25 7.86 21.40
N VAL A 298 2.18 7.64 20.45
CA VAL A 298 2.91 6.36 20.25
C VAL A 298 3.58 5.84 21.52
N ALA A 299 4.16 6.71 22.35
CA ALA A 299 4.81 6.28 23.59
C ALA A 299 3.86 5.54 24.56
N ARG A 300 2.56 5.83 24.50
CA ARG A 300 1.54 5.25 25.39
C ARG A 300 1.21 3.79 25.07
N VAL A 301 1.37 3.36 23.80
CA VAL A 301 1.08 1.97 23.36
C VAL A 301 2.06 0.95 23.91
N GLN A 302 3.19 1.40 24.48
CA GLN A 302 4.14 0.50 25.13
C GLN A 302 3.60 -0.11 26.44
N ALA A 303 2.47 0.40 26.95
CA ALA A 303 1.80 -0.16 28.14
C ALA A 303 1.40 -1.63 27.88
N PRO A 304 1.67 -2.56 28.81
CA PRO A 304 1.46 -4.00 28.60
C PRO A 304 0.05 -4.37 28.15
N GLN A 305 -0.97 -3.69 28.67
CA GLN A 305 -2.38 -3.90 28.34
C GLN A 305 -2.74 -3.50 26.89
N LEU A 306 -1.94 -2.64 26.27
CA LEU A 306 -2.16 -2.19 24.88
C LEU A 306 -1.42 -3.06 23.87
N LYS A 307 -0.30 -3.69 24.26
CA LYS A 307 0.51 -4.50 23.35
C LYS A 307 -0.30 -5.59 22.63
N ALA A 308 -1.21 -6.26 23.33
CA ALA A 308 -2.06 -7.31 22.76
C ALA A 308 -3.07 -6.79 21.72
N ARG A 309 -3.34 -5.48 21.70
CA ARG A 309 -4.30 -4.80 20.81
C ARG A 309 -3.62 -3.90 19.79
N THR A 310 -2.29 -3.84 19.80
CA THR A 310 -1.49 -2.96 18.94
C THR A 310 -0.93 -3.76 17.78
N LEU A 311 -1.18 -3.30 16.57
CA LEU A 311 -0.54 -3.75 15.34
C LEU A 311 0.48 -2.70 14.93
N ALA A 312 1.66 -3.14 14.53
CA ALA A 312 2.73 -2.26 14.07
C ALA A 312 3.43 -2.89 12.87
N GLY A 313 3.61 -2.12 11.82
CA GLY A 313 4.28 -2.61 10.62
C GLY A 313 4.40 -1.53 9.55
N LEU A 314 5.07 -1.87 8.47
CA LEU A 314 5.27 -0.99 7.32
C LEU A 314 3.94 -0.70 6.63
N ASN A 315 3.78 0.53 6.12
CA ASN A 315 2.60 0.93 5.35
C ASN A 315 2.79 0.76 3.83
N GLY A 316 3.94 0.23 3.41
CA GLY A 316 4.29 0.06 2.00
C GLY A 316 4.86 1.31 1.33
N CYS A 317 4.96 2.44 2.03
CA CYS A 317 5.44 3.69 1.45
C CYS A 317 6.93 3.91 1.71
N THR A 318 7.61 4.51 0.73
CA THR A 318 8.98 5.00 0.86
C THR A 318 8.97 6.52 0.89
N THR A 319 9.49 7.11 1.98
CA THR A 319 9.89 8.52 1.99
C THR A 319 11.27 8.64 1.35
N TYR A 320 11.38 9.48 0.33
CA TYR A 320 12.63 9.66 -0.43
C TYR A 320 12.85 11.14 -0.80
N MET A 321 14.08 11.45 -1.20
CA MET A 321 14.44 12.73 -1.78
C MET A 321 14.79 12.54 -3.26
N GLY A 322 14.00 13.16 -4.14
CA GLY A 322 14.29 13.22 -5.58
C GLY A 322 15.38 14.25 -5.88
N MET A 323 16.31 13.93 -6.76
CA MET A 323 17.40 14.79 -7.21
C MET A 323 17.24 15.09 -8.70
N ASN A 324 16.91 16.33 -9.07
CA ASN A 324 16.66 16.70 -10.46
C ASN A 324 17.95 16.65 -11.28
N THR A 325 18.12 15.60 -12.08
CA THR A 325 19.34 15.33 -12.87
C THR A 325 19.60 16.34 -13.98
N THR A 326 18.65 17.22 -14.29
CA THR A 326 18.83 18.30 -15.28
C THR A 326 19.52 19.52 -14.69
N LYS A 327 19.67 19.59 -13.36
CA LYS A 327 20.30 20.72 -12.67
C LYS A 327 21.83 20.61 -12.69
N LYS A 328 22.51 21.77 -12.71
CA LYS A 328 23.95 21.92 -12.95
C LYS A 328 24.81 20.91 -12.18
N TYR A 329 24.64 20.81 -10.87
CA TYR A 329 25.47 19.93 -10.03
C TYR A 329 24.95 18.50 -10.00
N LEU A 330 23.63 18.33 -10.07
CA LEU A 330 22.98 17.03 -9.99
C LEU A 330 22.99 16.25 -11.32
N SER A 331 23.48 16.84 -12.42
CA SER A 331 23.73 16.10 -13.67
C SER A 331 24.88 15.08 -13.55
N ASP A 332 25.85 15.33 -12.65
CA ASP A 332 26.95 14.41 -12.37
C ASP A 332 26.53 13.33 -11.38
N VAL A 333 26.61 12.05 -11.80
CA VAL A 333 26.23 10.91 -10.95
C VAL A 333 27.06 10.83 -9.67
N ARG A 334 28.35 11.23 -9.70
CA ARG A 334 29.22 11.21 -8.52
C ARG A 334 28.71 12.15 -7.43
N VAL A 335 28.15 13.29 -7.81
CA VAL A 335 27.53 14.23 -6.85
C VAL A 335 26.29 13.59 -6.21
N ARG A 336 25.44 12.93 -7.00
CA ARG A 336 24.26 12.24 -6.47
C ARG A 336 24.61 11.06 -5.56
N GLN A 337 25.67 10.30 -5.91
CA GLN A 337 26.21 9.23 -5.06
C GLN A 337 26.82 9.80 -3.76
N ALA A 338 27.55 10.93 -3.84
CA ALA A 338 28.06 11.61 -2.66
C ALA A 338 26.93 12.06 -1.71
N ILE A 339 25.84 12.61 -2.25
CA ILE A 339 24.67 13.00 -1.46
C ILE A 339 24.06 11.77 -0.76
N ASN A 340 23.95 10.64 -1.46
CA ASN A 340 23.44 9.39 -0.86
C ASN A 340 24.33 8.92 0.31
N HIS A 341 25.66 8.89 0.15
CA HIS A 341 26.61 8.51 1.22
C HIS A 341 26.65 9.51 2.38
N ALA A 342 26.39 10.80 2.13
CA ALA A 342 26.45 11.84 3.16
C ALA A 342 25.28 11.75 4.15
N ILE A 343 24.15 11.19 3.76
CA ILE A 343 22.93 11.18 4.59
C ILE A 343 22.92 9.99 5.54
N ASP A 344 23.02 10.28 6.85
CA ASP A 344 22.81 9.29 7.91
C ASP A 344 21.33 8.98 8.07
N LYS A 345 20.93 7.79 7.66
CA LYS A 345 19.55 7.32 7.70
C LYS A 345 19.04 7.04 9.11
N ASP A 346 19.92 6.81 10.10
CA ASP A 346 19.52 6.72 11.51
C ASP A 346 19.01 8.08 12.01
N THR A 347 19.67 9.17 11.62
CA THR A 347 19.20 10.53 11.92
C THR A 347 17.87 10.85 11.23
N ILE A 348 17.66 10.36 10.00
CA ILE A 348 16.37 10.49 9.31
C ILE A 348 15.26 9.73 10.05
N VAL A 349 15.51 8.47 10.43
CA VAL A 349 14.55 7.67 11.21
C VAL A 349 14.21 8.37 12.54
N ALA A 350 15.21 8.93 13.23
CA ALA A 350 14.97 9.72 14.45
C ALA A 350 14.08 10.94 14.19
N ALA A 351 14.31 11.68 13.08
CA ALA A 351 13.50 12.83 12.67
C ALA A 351 12.06 12.45 12.32
N MET A 352 11.80 11.21 11.90
CA MET A 352 10.48 10.66 11.61
C MET A 352 9.73 10.14 12.86
N GLY A 353 10.33 10.20 14.05
CA GLY A 353 9.74 9.73 15.31
C GLY A 353 10.32 8.43 15.83
N GLY A 354 11.48 7.99 15.30
CA GLY A 354 12.22 6.83 15.75
C GLY A 354 11.83 5.51 15.05
N SER A 355 12.49 4.42 15.45
CA SER A 355 12.33 3.08 14.87
C SER A 355 10.92 2.48 15.02
N THR A 356 10.09 3.05 15.90
CA THR A 356 8.68 2.68 16.03
C THR A 356 7.84 3.17 14.84
N LEU A 357 8.21 4.30 14.22
CA LEU A 357 7.46 4.93 13.13
C LEU A 357 8.15 4.88 11.76
N ALA A 358 9.41 4.44 11.71
CA ALA A 358 10.14 4.32 10.45
C ALA A 358 11.26 3.29 10.52
N GLU A 359 11.67 2.78 9.35
CA GLU A 359 12.90 2.03 9.12
C GLU A 359 13.76 2.75 8.08
N LYS A 360 15.08 2.46 8.07
CA LYS A 360 16.00 3.04 7.07
C LYS A 360 15.59 2.66 5.65
N GLY A 361 15.51 3.62 4.75
CA GLY A 361 15.35 3.38 3.32
C GLY A 361 16.68 3.00 2.68
N THR A 362 16.78 1.84 2.07
CA THR A 362 18.00 1.37 1.39
C THR A 362 17.86 1.38 -0.13
N SER A 363 16.64 1.16 -0.64
CA SER A 363 16.27 1.27 -2.05
C SER A 363 14.91 1.96 -2.20
N ILE A 364 14.48 2.24 -3.42
CA ILE A 364 13.19 2.90 -3.63
C ILE A 364 12.02 1.96 -3.34
N GLN A 365 12.15 0.67 -3.62
CA GLN A 365 11.13 -0.31 -3.28
C GLN A 365 11.21 -0.67 -1.79
N PRO A 366 10.12 -0.52 -1.00
CA PRO A 366 10.10 -0.93 0.40
C PRO A 366 10.04 -2.46 0.55
N PRO A 367 10.32 -3.01 1.74
CA PRO A 367 10.33 -4.45 2.00
C PRO A 367 8.99 -5.17 1.73
N THR A 368 7.89 -4.42 1.62
CA THR A 368 6.55 -4.95 1.34
C THR A 368 6.27 -5.22 -0.14
N VAL A 369 7.17 -4.80 -1.05
CA VAL A 369 7.02 -5.00 -2.50
C VAL A 369 7.56 -6.37 -2.90
N ALA A 370 6.76 -7.13 -3.64
CA ALA A 370 7.15 -8.45 -4.14
C ALA A 370 8.36 -8.35 -5.07
N GLY A 371 9.29 -9.30 -4.94
CA GLY A 371 10.51 -9.35 -5.75
C GLY A 371 11.60 -8.35 -5.34
N ARG A 372 11.35 -7.51 -4.32
CA ARG A 372 12.39 -6.59 -3.81
C ARG A 372 13.65 -7.35 -3.43
N VAL A 373 14.79 -6.83 -3.83
CA VAL A 373 16.10 -7.32 -3.41
C VAL A 373 16.57 -6.51 -2.21
N GLU A 374 17.01 -7.18 -1.15
CA GLU A 374 17.59 -6.51 0.01
C GLU A 374 19.05 -6.16 -0.26
N TYR A 375 19.36 -4.87 -0.26
CA TYR A 375 20.72 -4.33 -0.43
C TYR A 375 20.79 -2.89 0.08
N ASP A 376 21.98 -2.41 0.41
CA ASP A 376 22.26 -1.02 0.75
C ASP A 376 23.44 -0.52 -0.08
N PRO A 377 23.20 0.14 -1.23
CA PRO A 377 24.27 0.60 -2.11
C PRO A 377 25.01 1.81 -1.55
N TYR A 378 24.42 2.53 -0.59
CA TYR A 378 24.96 3.79 -0.07
C TYR A 378 24.95 3.81 1.47
N PRO A 379 25.76 2.97 2.14
CA PRO A 379 25.97 3.09 3.58
C PRO A 379 26.51 4.49 3.90
N HIS A 380 26.14 5.02 5.05
CA HIS A 380 26.60 6.34 5.50
C HIS A 380 28.12 6.39 5.59
N ASP A 381 28.75 7.25 4.79
CA ASP A 381 30.21 7.44 4.73
C ASP A 381 30.54 8.87 4.26
N VAL A 382 30.81 9.74 5.23
CA VAL A 382 31.13 11.16 4.99
C VAL A 382 32.44 11.31 4.19
N GLU A 383 33.43 10.47 4.43
CA GLU A 383 34.70 10.56 3.74
C GLU A 383 34.58 10.09 2.28
N LYS A 384 33.84 9.04 2.02
CA LYS A 384 33.47 8.63 0.65
C LYS A 384 32.73 9.71 -0.09
N ALA A 385 31.76 10.37 0.57
CA ALA A 385 31.02 11.50 -0.02
C ALA A 385 31.96 12.64 -0.41
N LYS A 386 32.87 13.06 0.48
CA LYS A 386 33.88 14.09 0.19
C LYS A 386 34.82 13.68 -0.96
N GLN A 387 35.25 12.41 -1.01
CA GLN A 387 36.05 11.89 -2.10
C GLN A 387 35.32 12.03 -3.45
N LEU A 388 34.05 11.59 -3.54
CA LEU A 388 33.27 11.69 -4.77
C LEU A 388 33.06 13.16 -5.21
N LEU A 389 32.83 14.07 -4.27
CA LEU A 389 32.74 15.50 -4.56
C LEU A 389 34.07 16.08 -5.07
N ALA A 390 35.21 15.64 -4.52
CA ALA A 390 36.53 16.04 -5.01
C ALA A 390 36.79 15.52 -6.42
N GLU A 391 36.45 14.27 -6.71
CA GLU A 391 36.54 13.67 -8.06
C GLU A 391 35.61 14.40 -9.07
N ALA A 392 34.50 14.97 -8.61
CA ALA A 392 33.64 15.83 -9.41
C ALA A 392 34.14 17.28 -9.53
N GLY A 393 35.25 17.63 -8.89
CA GLY A 393 35.84 18.98 -8.92
C GLY A 393 35.09 20.00 -8.01
N LEU A 394 34.41 19.53 -6.98
CA LEU A 394 33.54 20.32 -6.11
C LEU A 394 34.00 20.42 -4.65
N SER A 395 35.30 20.22 -4.39
CA SER A 395 35.88 20.32 -3.03
C SER A 395 35.68 21.69 -2.37
N GLY A 396 35.43 22.75 -3.14
CA GLY A 396 35.15 24.09 -2.63
C GLY A 396 33.76 24.33 -2.09
N GLY A 397 32.90 23.31 -2.14
CA GLY A 397 31.49 23.41 -1.75
C GLY A 397 30.61 24.10 -2.79
N PHE A 398 29.31 23.96 -2.61
CA PHE A 398 28.28 24.59 -3.45
C PHE A 398 26.92 24.60 -2.71
N SER A 399 25.91 25.26 -3.31
CA SER A 399 24.58 25.36 -2.71
C SER A 399 23.54 24.66 -3.56
N LEU A 400 22.57 24.00 -2.89
CA LEU A 400 21.39 23.38 -3.48
C LEU A 400 20.11 23.89 -2.81
N SER A 401 18.99 23.81 -3.52
CA SER A 401 17.65 24.10 -2.98
C SER A 401 16.91 22.79 -2.73
N LEU A 402 16.16 22.71 -1.62
CA LEU A 402 15.38 21.56 -1.22
C LEU A 402 13.92 21.96 -1.00
N ASP A 403 13.03 21.48 -1.84
CA ASP A 403 11.59 21.66 -1.68
C ASP A 403 11.04 20.66 -0.66
N THR A 404 10.29 21.15 0.31
CA THR A 404 9.64 20.31 1.33
C THR A 404 8.21 20.76 1.59
N ARG A 405 7.36 19.82 1.95
CA ARG A 405 5.98 20.11 2.34
C ARG A 405 5.95 20.72 3.74
N ALA A 406 5.16 21.80 3.91
CA ALA A 406 4.98 22.49 5.18
C ALA A 406 4.20 21.65 6.20
N GLN A 407 4.82 20.54 6.64
CA GLN A 407 4.34 19.60 7.65
C GLN A 407 5.46 19.30 8.65
N PRO A 408 5.19 19.19 9.97
CA PRO A 408 6.22 19.01 10.99
C PRO A 408 7.20 17.86 10.72
N LYS A 409 6.71 16.69 10.33
CA LYS A 409 7.53 15.51 9.98
C LYS A 409 8.47 15.81 8.81
N MET A 410 7.96 16.37 7.72
CA MET A 410 8.75 16.64 6.52
C MET A 410 9.77 17.78 6.75
N ALA A 411 9.42 18.78 7.55
CA ALA A 411 10.34 19.83 7.97
C ALA A 411 11.51 19.26 8.78
N ALA A 412 11.25 18.38 9.75
CA ALA A 412 12.29 17.71 10.55
C ALA A 412 13.24 16.87 9.68
N VAL A 413 12.70 16.09 8.74
CA VAL A 413 13.50 15.30 7.77
C VAL A 413 14.37 16.24 6.91
N SER A 414 13.82 17.35 6.42
CA SER A 414 14.57 18.29 5.59
C SER A 414 15.71 18.99 6.33
N VAL A 415 15.52 19.30 7.62
CA VAL A 415 16.60 19.81 8.48
C VAL A 415 17.69 18.75 8.70
N ALA A 416 17.33 17.50 8.92
CA ALA A 416 18.32 16.42 9.05
C ALA A 416 19.14 16.23 7.74
N VAL A 417 18.49 16.31 6.57
CA VAL A 417 19.18 16.30 5.27
C VAL A 417 20.12 17.52 5.13
N GLN A 418 19.66 18.72 5.48
CA GLN A 418 20.48 19.95 5.43
C GLN A 418 21.74 19.83 6.28
N GLU A 419 21.62 19.36 7.52
CA GLU A 419 22.78 19.20 8.42
C GLU A 419 23.74 18.10 7.94
N ALA A 420 23.24 17.01 7.38
CA ALA A 420 24.07 15.95 6.80
C ALA A 420 24.88 16.48 5.60
N LEU A 421 24.25 17.18 4.68
CA LEU A 421 24.90 17.72 3.48
C LEU A 421 25.91 18.84 3.79
N LYS A 422 25.68 19.60 4.83
CA LYS A 422 26.62 20.62 5.33
C LYS A 422 27.97 20.02 5.75
N GLN A 423 28.00 18.78 6.28
CA GLN A 423 29.24 18.10 6.69
C GLN A 423 30.19 17.82 5.51
N VAL A 424 29.64 17.77 4.30
CA VAL A 424 30.39 17.51 3.07
C VAL A 424 30.55 18.78 2.20
N GLY A 425 30.22 19.97 2.75
CA GLY A 425 30.40 21.25 2.08
C GLY A 425 29.26 21.64 1.13
N ILE A 426 28.09 20.98 1.23
CA ILE A 426 26.90 21.34 0.45
C ILE A 426 25.96 22.17 1.33
N GLU A 427 25.75 23.44 0.96
CA GLU A 427 24.76 24.31 1.61
C GLU A 427 23.37 24.06 1.04
N VAL A 428 22.37 23.77 1.89
CA VAL A 428 21.01 23.51 1.45
C VAL A 428 20.07 24.62 1.88
N LYS A 429 19.36 25.21 0.91
CA LYS A 429 18.27 26.16 1.16
C LYS A 429 16.95 25.41 1.15
N ILE A 430 16.29 25.30 2.30
CA ILE A 430 14.98 24.66 2.43
C ILE A 430 13.88 25.65 2.00
N ASN A 431 13.02 25.20 1.08
CA ASN A 431 11.81 25.91 0.64
C ASN A 431 10.59 25.17 1.21
N ASN A 432 9.94 25.75 2.22
CA ASN A 432 8.69 25.22 2.75
C ASN A 432 7.52 25.61 1.83
N ILE A 433 6.88 24.62 1.23
CA ILE A 433 5.77 24.80 0.30
C ILE A 433 4.48 24.36 0.99
N ASP A 434 3.41 25.16 0.83
CA ASP A 434 2.09 24.83 1.38
C ASP A 434 1.63 23.46 0.92
N THR A 435 1.03 22.69 1.86
CA THR A 435 0.61 21.30 1.63
C THR A 435 -0.35 21.15 0.46
N SER A 436 -1.22 22.15 0.23
CA SER A 436 -2.22 22.11 -0.84
C SER A 436 -1.64 22.29 -2.25
N THR A 437 -0.48 22.94 -2.35
CA THR A 437 0.17 23.25 -3.65
C THR A 437 1.46 22.46 -3.87
N TYR A 438 1.92 21.73 -2.87
CA TYR A 438 3.22 21.04 -2.88
C TYR A 438 3.39 20.13 -4.11
N TYR A 439 2.45 19.23 -4.35
CA TYR A 439 2.55 18.30 -5.49
C TYR A 439 2.41 18.98 -6.86
N GLU A 440 1.69 20.10 -6.94
CA GLU A 440 1.66 20.91 -8.16
C GLU A 440 3.05 21.49 -8.45
N VAL A 441 3.74 22.01 -7.43
CA VAL A 441 5.06 22.62 -7.59
C VAL A 441 6.10 21.57 -7.98
N ILE A 442 6.27 20.51 -7.20
CA ILE A 442 7.28 19.49 -7.48
C ILE A 442 6.97 18.63 -8.70
N GLY A 443 5.69 18.49 -9.07
CA GLY A 443 5.23 17.78 -10.27
C GLY A 443 5.22 18.65 -11.55
N THR A 444 5.70 19.90 -11.48
CA THR A 444 5.84 20.78 -12.65
C THR A 444 7.33 21.04 -12.90
N PRO A 445 7.98 20.39 -13.90
CA PRO A 445 9.42 20.49 -14.13
C PRO A 445 9.97 21.92 -14.18
N ALA A 446 9.21 22.85 -14.75
CA ALA A 446 9.58 24.26 -14.82
C ALA A 446 9.59 24.99 -13.45
N LYS A 447 8.91 24.44 -12.43
CA LYS A 447 8.84 24.98 -11.05
C LYS A 447 9.80 24.27 -10.10
N GLN A 448 10.30 23.08 -10.45
CA GLN A 448 11.18 22.27 -9.60
C GLN A 448 12.49 23.00 -9.29
N THR A 449 12.92 22.92 -8.03
CA THR A 449 14.27 23.29 -7.61
C THR A 449 15.26 22.14 -7.84
N ASP A 450 16.33 22.04 -7.04
CA ASP A 450 17.34 20.99 -7.22
C ASP A 450 16.87 19.66 -6.67
N MET A 451 16.23 19.66 -5.49
CA MET A 451 15.82 18.46 -4.76
C MET A 451 14.40 18.63 -4.17
N ALA A 452 13.73 17.52 -3.92
CA ALA A 452 12.43 17.52 -3.24
C ALA A 452 12.27 16.30 -2.32
N VAL A 453 11.87 16.50 -1.04
CA VAL A 453 11.52 15.43 -0.10
C VAL A 453 10.06 15.06 -0.25
N THR A 454 9.78 13.83 -0.65
CA THR A 454 8.41 13.34 -0.89
C THR A 454 8.26 11.88 -0.46
N GLY A 455 7.12 11.28 -0.74
CA GLY A 455 6.87 9.86 -0.55
C GLY A 455 6.19 9.25 -1.77
N TRP A 456 6.33 7.93 -1.91
CA TRP A 456 5.60 7.13 -2.87
C TRP A 456 5.08 5.87 -2.19
N CYS A 457 3.81 5.56 -2.45
CA CYS A 457 3.15 4.35 -1.97
C CYS A 457 2.73 3.50 -3.17
N PRO A 458 2.79 2.18 -3.09
CA PRO A 458 2.35 1.33 -4.17
C PRO A 458 0.82 1.30 -4.25
N ASP A 459 0.29 1.18 -5.46
CA ASP A 459 -1.13 0.89 -5.66
C ASP A 459 -1.43 -0.61 -5.44
N TRP A 460 -0.40 -1.45 -5.64
CA TRP A 460 -0.30 -2.84 -5.19
C TRP A 460 1.17 -3.20 -4.98
N ALA A 461 1.44 -4.31 -4.31
CA ALA A 461 2.79 -4.69 -3.87
C ALA A 461 3.69 -5.21 -5.00
N SER A 462 3.92 -4.40 -6.03
CA SER A 462 4.76 -4.71 -7.19
C SER A 462 5.65 -3.54 -7.59
N GLY A 463 6.83 -3.85 -8.12
CA GLY A 463 7.73 -2.88 -8.73
C GLY A 463 7.11 -2.10 -9.90
N ALA A 464 6.10 -2.65 -10.55
CA ALA A 464 5.34 -1.99 -11.62
C ALA A 464 4.67 -0.68 -11.16
N THR A 465 4.35 -0.55 -9.87
CA THR A 465 3.74 0.66 -9.30
C THR A 465 4.76 1.65 -8.74
N PHE A 466 6.05 1.28 -8.71
CA PHE A 466 7.17 2.13 -8.29
C PHE A 466 8.02 2.61 -9.47
N LEU A 467 8.60 1.66 -10.22
CA LEU A 467 9.71 2.00 -11.12
C LEU A 467 9.24 2.72 -12.39
N PRO A 468 8.20 2.26 -13.12
CA PRO A 468 7.72 2.98 -14.30
C PRO A 468 7.20 4.39 -14.01
N PRO A 469 6.37 4.65 -12.95
CA PRO A 469 5.92 5.99 -12.65
C PRO A 469 7.04 6.96 -12.29
N LEU A 470 8.09 6.48 -11.60
CA LEU A 470 9.14 7.32 -11.03
C LEU A 470 10.36 7.47 -11.94
N PHE A 471 10.63 6.53 -12.85
CA PHE A 471 11.91 6.47 -13.57
C PHE A 471 11.80 6.21 -15.08
N ASP A 472 10.61 5.90 -15.63
CA ASP A 472 10.44 5.89 -17.08
C ASP A 472 10.48 7.33 -17.60
N GLY A 473 11.55 7.66 -18.30
CA GLY A 473 11.74 9.02 -18.84
C GLY A 473 10.69 9.44 -19.86
N ARG A 474 9.98 8.49 -20.48
CA ARG A 474 8.89 8.75 -21.44
C ARG A 474 7.62 9.23 -20.76
N ASN A 475 7.50 9.02 -19.44
CA ASN A 475 6.40 9.47 -18.61
C ASN A 475 6.58 10.90 -18.07
N ILE A 476 7.71 11.57 -18.37
CA ILE A 476 7.94 12.96 -17.96
C ILE A 476 6.94 13.86 -18.66
N THR A 477 6.14 14.58 -17.87
CA THR A 477 5.09 15.50 -18.33
C THR A 477 5.37 16.91 -17.84
N THR A 478 4.75 17.89 -18.48
CA THR A 478 4.90 19.30 -18.11
C THR A 478 4.16 19.68 -16.81
N LYS A 479 3.21 18.85 -16.36
CA LYS A 479 2.43 18.97 -15.13
C LYS A 479 2.08 17.58 -14.61
N GLY A 480 2.00 17.42 -13.29
CA GLY A 480 1.66 16.15 -12.66
C GLY A 480 2.73 15.08 -12.87
N ASN A 481 3.99 15.48 -13.05
CA ASN A 481 5.11 14.59 -13.27
C ASN A 481 5.54 13.90 -11.96
N SER A 482 5.59 12.58 -11.95
CA SER A 482 6.06 11.77 -10.82
C SER A 482 7.56 11.47 -10.88
N ASN A 483 8.17 11.52 -12.07
CA ASN A 483 9.62 11.37 -12.25
C ASN A 483 10.34 12.66 -11.82
N LEU A 484 10.43 12.89 -10.50
CA LEU A 484 11.01 14.11 -9.94
C LEU A 484 12.50 14.24 -10.22
N ALA A 485 13.18 13.13 -10.45
CA ALA A 485 14.59 13.13 -10.84
C ALA A 485 14.81 13.61 -12.28
N GLN A 486 13.76 13.71 -13.10
CA GLN A 486 13.85 14.02 -14.54
C GLN A 486 14.81 13.07 -15.27
N ILE A 487 14.97 11.83 -14.78
CA ILE A 487 15.85 10.85 -15.39
C ILE A 487 15.18 10.26 -16.64
N ASN A 488 15.93 10.18 -17.73
CA ASN A 488 15.49 9.55 -18.96
C ASN A 488 16.62 8.67 -19.50
N ASP A 489 16.83 7.54 -18.84
CA ASP A 489 17.84 6.56 -19.21
C ASP A 489 17.22 5.54 -20.16
N LYS A 490 17.89 5.31 -21.32
CA LYS A 490 17.37 4.43 -22.37
C LYS A 490 17.37 2.95 -21.95
N ASP A 491 18.34 2.54 -21.13
CA ASP A 491 18.47 1.14 -20.73
C ASP A 491 17.44 0.82 -19.62
N VAL A 492 17.18 1.76 -18.72
CA VAL A 492 16.06 1.69 -17.76
C VAL A 492 14.73 1.62 -18.48
N ASN A 493 14.48 2.51 -19.46
CA ASN A 493 13.23 2.52 -20.25
C ASN A 493 13.01 1.20 -21.01
N ALA A 494 14.07 0.66 -21.63
CA ALA A 494 14.01 -0.61 -22.34
C ALA A 494 13.74 -1.79 -21.39
N LYS A 495 14.35 -1.77 -20.20
CA LYS A 495 14.12 -2.83 -19.20
C LYS A 495 12.71 -2.81 -18.65
N ILE A 496 12.13 -1.62 -18.45
CA ILE A 496 10.72 -1.47 -18.08
C ILE A 496 9.81 -2.13 -19.13
N ASP A 497 10.07 -1.90 -20.44
CA ASP A 497 9.28 -2.53 -21.53
C ASP A 497 9.46 -4.06 -21.56
N GLU A 498 10.69 -4.54 -21.36
CA GLU A 498 10.98 -5.99 -21.29
C GLU A 498 10.19 -6.65 -20.15
N ILE A 499 10.19 -6.04 -18.96
CA ILE A 499 9.49 -6.58 -17.80
C ILE A 499 7.96 -6.52 -18.00
N ALA A 500 7.45 -5.43 -18.57
CA ALA A 500 6.02 -5.27 -18.84
C ALA A 500 5.48 -6.34 -19.83
N ALA A 501 6.34 -6.86 -20.71
CA ALA A 501 5.99 -7.90 -21.67
C ALA A 501 6.06 -9.33 -21.12
N MET A 502 6.50 -9.53 -19.89
CA MET A 502 6.49 -10.85 -19.24
C MET A 502 5.04 -11.33 -19.00
N THR A 503 4.82 -12.63 -18.97
CA THR A 503 3.51 -13.23 -18.70
C THR A 503 3.41 -13.83 -17.29
N ASP A 504 4.54 -14.02 -16.63
CA ASP A 504 4.65 -14.51 -15.25
C ASP A 504 4.92 -13.34 -14.30
N VAL A 505 3.97 -13.02 -13.44
CA VAL A 505 4.05 -11.90 -12.49
C VAL A 505 5.17 -12.08 -11.45
N THR A 506 5.52 -13.33 -11.11
CA THR A 506 6.60 -13.61 -10.15
C THR A 506 7.95 -13.27 -10.77
N GLN A 507 8.16 -13.68 -12.04
CA GLN A 507 9.37 -13.33 -12.79
C GLN A 507 9.44 -11.82 -13.05
N ALA A 508 8.33 -11.17 -13.39
CA ALA A 508 8.26 -9.72 -13.56
C ALA A 508 8.64 -8.98 -12.27
N ASN A 509 8.10 -9.40 -11.11
CA ASN A 509 8.44 -8.80 -9.83
C ASN A 509 9.93 -8.99 -9.47
N ALA A 510 10.50 -10.17 -9.68
CA ALA A 510 11.94 -10.41 -9.49
C ALA A 510 12.79 -9.51 -10.41
N ALA A 511 12.38 -9.34 -11.67
CA ALA A 511 13.06 -8.47 -12.61
C ALA A 511 12.97 -6.97 -12.22
N TYR A 512 11.85 -6.52 -11.66
CA TYR A 512 11.76 -5.17 -11.06
C TYR A 512 12.70 -5.00 -9.86
N GLY A 513 12.91 -6.02 -9.04
CA GLY A 513 13.89 -5.98 -7.95
C GLY A 513 15.34 -5.77 -8.46
N GLU A 514 15.71 -6.42 -9.55
CA GLU A 514 17.01 -6.20 -10.18
C GLU A 514 17.10 -4.83 -10.89
N LEU A 515 16.00 -4.37 -11.50
CA LEU A 515 15.94 -3.03 -12.10
C LEU A 515 16.09 -1.92 -11.04
N ASP A 516 15.54 -2.10 -9.83
CA ASP A 516 15.74 -1.16 -8.72
C ASP A 516 17.25 -0.97 -8.42
N LYS A 517 18.05 -2.05 -8.40
CA LYS A 517 19.52 -1.93 -8.23
C LYS A 517 20.15 -1.10 -9.33
N GLN A 518 19.81 -1.38 -10.60
CA GLN A 518 20.34 -0.64 -11.75
C GLN A 518 19.99 0.86 -11.66
N ILE A 519 18.75 1.18 -11.27
CA ILE A 519 18.33 2.56 -11.06
C ILE A 519 19.11 3.20 -9.92
N MET A 520 19.30 2.50 -8.79
CA MET A 520 20.03 3.05 -7.65
C MET A 520 21.51 3.29 -7.96
N GLU A 521 22.14 2.56 -8.90
CA GLU A 521 23.50 2.87 -9.37
C GLU A 521 23.59 4.25 -10.05
N LEU A 522 22.50 4.69 -10.71
CA LEU A 522 22.38 6.03 -11.29
C LEU A 522 22.09 7.11 -10.23
N ALA A 523 21.77 6.70 -9.01
CA ALA A 523 21.51 7.57 -7.86
C ALA A 523 20.52 8.72 -8.13
N PRO A 524 19.35 8.50 -8.77
CA PRO A 524 18.41 9.58 -9.08
C PRO A 524 17.68 10.08 -7.84
N VAL A 525 17.65 9.26 -6.79
CA VAL A 525 16.96 9.53 -5.52
C VAL A 525 17.84 9.13 -4.33
N VAL A 526 17.47 9.65 -3.15
CA VAL A 526 17.93 9.13 -1.85
C VAL A 526 16.72 8.49 -1.18
N PRO A 527 16.64 7.15 -1.05
CA PRO A 527 15.68 6.49 -0.19
C PRO A 527 15.98 6.88 1.26
N LEU A 528 15.07 7.57 1.92
CA LEU A 528 15.29 8.10 3.27
C LEU A 528 14.79 7.14 4.33
N ALA A 529 13.53 6.70 4.24
CA ALA A 529 12.93 5.80 5.21
C ALA A 529 11.72 5.06 4.65
N TYR A 530 11.44 3.89 5.21
CA TYR A 530 10.17 3.15 5.05
C TYR A 530 9.27 3.47 6.24
N GLU A 531 8.05 3.90 5.98
CA GLU A 531 7.12 4.36 7.03
C GLU A 531 6.43 3.19 7.72
N LYS A 532 6.23 3.32 9.04
CA LYS A 532 5.44 2.41 9.86
C LYS A 532 4.18 3.09 10.38
N LEU A 533 3.12 2.30 10.53
CA LEU A 533 1.91 2.69 11.22
C LEU A 533 1.75 1.92 12.52
N ILE A 534 1.09 2.54 13.48
CA ILE A 534 0.72 1.95 14.75
C ILE A 534 -0.81 1.99 14.85
N LEU A 535 -1.43 0.83 14.84
CA LEU A 535 -2.87 0.67 14.92
C LEU A 535 -3.23 0.08 16.28
N VAL A 536 -4.17 0.68 16.99
CA VAL A 536 -4.68 0.16 18.25
C VAL A 536 -6.13 -0.24 18.04
N ASN A 537 -6.45 -1.50 18.28
CA ASN A 537 -7.80 -2.04 18.13
C ASN A 537 -8.56 -2.00 19.47
N GLY A 538 -9.88 -2.03 19.41
CA GLY A 538 -10.75 -2.24 20.55
C GLY A 538 -10.45 -3.58 21.25
N SER A 539 -10.79 -3.69 22.53
CA SER A 539 -10.43 -4.87 23.35
C SER A 539 -11.12 -6.18 22.95
N ASN A 540 -12.22 -6.07 22.21
CA ASN A 540 -13.01 -7.22 21.72
C ASN A 540 -12.78 -7.51 20.21
N ILE A 541 -11.91 -6.77 19.55
CA ILE A 541 -11.58 -7.02 18.14
C ILE A 541 -10.73 -8.28 18.01
N ALA A 542 -11.11 -9.14 17.07
CA ALA A 542 -10.43 -10.38 16.72
C ALA A 542 -10.19 -10.50 15.21
N GLY A 543 -9.22 -11.32 14.80
CA GLY A 543 -8.88 -11.54 13.40
C GLY A 543 -8.27 -10.32 12.68
N ALA A 544 -7.95 -9.26 13.42
CA ALA A 544 -7.36 -8.05 12.84
C ALA A 544 -5.86 -8.23 12.57
N TYR A 545 -5.44 -7.79 11.40
CA TYR A 545 -4.02 -7.64 11.03
C TYR A 545 -3.84 -6.37 10.19
N GLN A 546 -2.61 -5.90 10.10
CA GLN A 546 -2.26 -4.77 9.26
C GLN A 546 -2.10 -5.24 7.81
N SER A 547 -2.81 -4.58 6.89
CA SER A 547 -2.75 -4.91 5.47
C SER A 547 -1.61 -4.18 4.76
N ASN A 548 -0.78 -4.90 4.03
CA ASN A 548 0.24 -4.30 3.16
C ASN A 548 -0.35 -3.77 1.83
N SER A 549 -1.58 -4.15 1.48
CA SER A 549 -2.24 -3.73 0.23
C SER A 549 -3.08 -2.46 0.36
N PHE A 550 -3.38 -2.00 1.59
CA PHE A 550 -4.27 -0.86 1.83
C PHE A 550 -3.60 0.18 2.73
N SER A 551 -2.44 0.65 2.31
CA SER A 551 -1.65 1.68 2.98
C SER A 551 -1.41 1.40 4.48
N GLY A 552 -1.30 0.12 4.84
CA GLY A 552 -1.02 -0.30 6.21
C GLY A 552 -2.18 -0.21 7.21
N GLY A 553 -3.42 0.00 6.75
CA GLY A 553 -4.62 -0.04 7.62
C GLY A 553 -4.98 -1.44 8.10
N VAL A 554 -5.92 -1.53 9.05
CA VAL A 554 -6.51 -2.83 9.43
C VAL A 554 -7.27 -3.41 8.25
N ASP A 555 -7.02 -4.67 7.88
CA ASP A 555 -7.77 -5.32 6.80
C ASP A 555 -9.19 -5.67 7.29
N LEU A 556 -10.19 -4.99 6.73
CA LEU A 556 -11.57 -5.10 7.21
C LEU A 556 -12.24 -6.44 6.83
N VAL A 557 -11.75 -7.17 5.83
CA VAL A 557 -12.38 -8.43 5.38
C VAL A 557 -12.20 -9.58 6.37
N SER A 558 -11.21 -9.49 7.27
CA SER A 558 -10.90 -10.52 8.28
C SER A 558 -11.39 -10.16 9.69
N VAL A 559 -11.70 -8.87 9.92
CA VAL A 559 -12.07 -8.37 11.25
C VAL A 559 -13.41 -8.95 11.71
N GLY A 560 -13.47 -9.29 12.98
CA GLY A 560 -14.67 -9.64 13.71
C GLY A 560 -14.50 -9.38 15.20
N LEU A 561 -15.39 -9.94 16.00
CA LEU A 561 -15.39 -9.81 17.46
C LEU A 561 -15.01 -11.14 18.10
N ALA A 562 -14.25 -11.10 19.20
CA ALA A 562 -13.97 -12.29 20.00
C ALA A 562 -15.24 -12.78 20.71
N GLU A 563 -16.02 -11.85 21.22
CA GLU A 563 -17.30 -12.09 21.88
C GLU A 563 -18.36 -11.19 21.23
N PRO A 564 -19.17 -11.69 20.29
CA PRO A 564 -20.25 -10.90 19.69
C PRO A 564 -21.27 -10.50 20.73
N THR A 565 -21.51 -9.22 20.89
CA THR A 565 -22.63 -8.69 21.69
C THR A 565 -23.88 -8.65 20.82
N LYS A 566 -25.00 -9.17 21.33
CA LYS A 566 -26.30 -9.10 20.67
C LYS A 566 -26.88 -7.70 20.70
#